data_87eab44baad18eb3026ee5963504d048
#
_entry.id   87eab44baad18eb3026ee5963504d048
#
_cell.length_a   1.000
_cell.length_b   1.000
_cell.length_c   1.000
_cell.angle_alpha   90.00
_cell.angle_beta   90.00
_cell.angle_gamma   90.00
#
_symmetry.space_group_name_H-M   'P 1'
#
loop_
_entity.id
_entity.type
_entity.pdbx_description
1 polymer ?
#
loop_
_entity_poly.entity_id
_entity_poly.type
_entity_poly.pdbx_seq_one_letter_code
_entity_poly.pdbx_strand_id
1 'polypeptide(L)'
;MDKHFESRRRFLQSSGAVAGALLLSPGQFFADQGEAAADYTIRIKAAPIEVAPNRILSTITYNGQFPGPLLRFKEGRPATIDIFNDTDTPEQLHWHGQKIPTDVDGAAEEGTPYIPSHGKRRIVFTPNPEGLRFYHTHNRAGANLFAGQYTGQVGAVYIEPKEDPGRYDREVFLVLKEFEPTLSRGGDMNMDFLSPSAPDKALKEAGESAMRASLAKGMPRGYEVGYRVFTINGRMLGHGEPVRVKQGERVLFHILNGSATEIRSLALPGHSFRVIALDGNPVPNPASVPVLWIGTAERVSAIVEMNHPGVWVLGDLADDDRGHGMGIVVEYAGSTGKAQWVAPPPFRWSYARFGKPGASAASPDETVVMTFTKHNAEDEGFNRWTINGVAFPSAEMSGEMVPAAFHLKQGKRYRLRMRNASDDIHPIHLHRHSFELTNLAGMSASGVLKDVVMLGGHQIYEVDFVADNPGLTLFHCHQQLHMDFGFMTLFDYV
;
A
#
# COMPACT_ATOMS: atom_id res chain seq x y z
N MET A 1 4.35 -31.10 -65.33
CA MET A 1 5.46 -30.50 -66.10
C MET A 1 6.07 -29.52 -65.15
N ASP A 2 6.96 -29.95 -64.39
CA ASP A 2 8.43 -30.01 -64.50
C ASP A 2 9.12 -28.67 -64.30
N LYS A 3 9.80 -28.62 -63.14
CA LYS A 3 11.23 -28.27 -62.89
C LYS A 3 11.54 -26.77 -62.74
N HIS A 4 12.39 -26.29 -61.87
CA HIS A 4 13.55 -26.86 -61.20
C HIS A 4 13.91 -26.08 -59.95
N PHE A 5 14.39 -26.77 -58.93
CA PHE A 5 15.25 -26.31 -57.84
C PHE A 5 16.64 -26.02 -58.38
N GLU A 6 17.26 -24.88 -58.00
CA GLU A 6 18.75 -24.76 -57.86
C GLU A 6 19.12 -23.75 -56.76
N SER A 7 19.60 -24.23 -55.80
CA SER A 7 20.81 -24.36 -55.00
C SER A 7 21.57 -23.07 -54.74
N ARG A 8 21.51 -22.65 -53.47
CA ARG A 8 22.43 -21.69 -52.83
C ARG A 8 23.82 -22.34 -52.67
N ARG A 9 24.70 -22.24 -53.72
CA ARG A 9 26.14 -22.49 -53.59
C ARG A 9 26.86 -22.08 -54.89
N ARG A 10 27.25 -20.79 -55.01
CA ARG A 10 28.36 -20.32 -55.84
C ARG A 10 28.40 -18.78 -55.86
N PHE A 11 29.01 -18.23 -54.83
CA PHE A 11 29.59 -16.87 -54.94
C PHE A 11 30.75 -16.76 -53.94
N LEU A 12 31.81 -17.51 -54.23
CA LEU A 12 33.12 -17.29 -53.67
C LEU A 12 34.12 -17.77 -54.75
N GLN A 13 34.77 -16.81 -55.38
CA GLN A 13 36.11 -16.87 -55.95
C GLN A 13 36.25 -15.91 -57.14
N SER A 14 36.92 -14.82 -56.89
CA SER A 14 38.03 -14.30 -57.73
C SER A 14 38.40 -12.89 -57.26
N SER A 15 39.44 -12.75 -56.45
CA SER A 15 40.78 -12.31 -56.81
C SER A 15 40.92 -10.86 -57.28
N GLY A 16 41.69 -10.06 -56.54
CA GLY A 16 42.21 -8.77 -56.94
C GLY A 16 42.92 -8.04 -55.81
N ALA A 17 44.21 -8.34 -55.60
CA ALA A 17 45.08 -7.60 -54.69
C ALA A 17 45.36 -6.20 -55.21
N VAL A 18 45.06 -5.15 -54.44
CA VAL A 18 45.69 -3.84 -54.54
C VAL A 18 46.12 -3.43 -53.12
N ALA A 19 47.41 -3.35 -52.92
CA ALA A 19 48.01 -2.83 -51.70
C ALA A 19 47.87 -1.30 -51.68
N GLY A 20 47.09 -0.80 -50.76
CA GLY A 20 47.02 0.61 -50.42
C GLY A 20 47.17 0.77 -48.90
N ALA A 21 48.36 1.25 -48.49
CA ALA A 21 48.61 1.59 -47.09
C ALA A 21 47.73 2.77 -46.67
N LEU A 22 46.70 2.52 -45.88
CA LEU A 22 45.93 3.52 -45.15
C LEU A 22 46.33 3.42 -43.68
N LEU A 23 46.86 4.54 -43.18
CA LEU A 23 47.16 4.77 -41.77
C LEU A 23 45.85 4.61 -40.95
N LEU A 24 45.79 3.54 -40.23
CA LEU A 24 44.72 3.31 -39.21
C LEU A 24 45.05 4.17 -38.00
N SER A 25 44.33 5.27 -37.84
CA SER A 25 44.15 5.89 -36.54
C SER A 25 43.50 4.87 -35.59
N PRO A 26 43.95 4.74 -34.34
CA PRO A 26 43.25 3.89 -33.38
C PRO A 26 41.87 4.54 -33.08
N GLY A 27 40.88 4.12 -33.82
CA GLY A 27 39.50 4.36 -33.46
C GLY A 27 39.26 3.69 -32.10
N GLN A 28 39.00 4.47 -31.08
CA GLN A 28 38.48 3.97 -29.82
C GLN A 28 37.19 3.21 -30.14
N PHE A 29 37.25 1.89 -30.13
CA PHE A 29 36.05 1.07 -29.93
C PHE A 29 35.57 1.39 -28.52
N PHE A 30 34.64 2.35 -28.38
CA PHE A 30 33.74 2.36 -27.26
C PHE A 30 32.96 1.04 -27.42
N ALA A 31 33.37 0.01 -26.71
CA ALA A 31 32.49 -1.11 -26.43
C ALA A 31 31.23 -0.47 -25.82
N ASP A 32 30.15 -0.62 -26.51
CA ASP A 32 28.83 -0.38 -25.94
C ASP A 32 28.78 -1.29 -24.70
N GLN A 33 29.06 -0.71 -23.52
CA GLN A 33 28.87 -1.39 -22.26
C GLN A 33 27.37 -1.49 -22.12
N GLY A 34 26.81 -2.57 -22.66
CA GLY A 34 25.40 -2.87 -22.53
C GLY A 34 24.97 -2.57 -21.09
N GLU A 35 23.93 -1.78 -20.97
CA GLU A 35 23.35 -1.41 -19.67
C GLU A 35 23.25 -2.67 -18.79
N ALA A 36 23.81 -2.64 -17.58
CA ALA A 36 23.79 -3.79 -16.68
C ALA A 36 22.35 -4.29 -16.52
N ALA A 37 22.15 -5.61 -16.48
CA ALA A 37 20.82 -6.20 -16.30
C ALA A 37 20.17 -5.67 -15.03
N ALA A 38 18.90 -5.35 -15.09
CA ALA A 38 18.12 -4.97 -13.92
C ALA A 38 17.88 -6.20 -13.01
N ASP A 39 17.84 -5.98 -11.69
CA ASP A 39 17.49 -7.03 -10.72
C ASP A 39 16.04 -7.47 -10.92
N TYR A 40 15.15 -6.52 -11.25
CA TYR A 40 13.74 -6.78 -11.55
C TYR A 40 13.24 -5.96 -12.74
N THR A 41 12.25 -6.52 -13.42
CA THR A 41 11.49 -5.85 -14.47
C THR A 41 10.02 -5.83 -14.07
N ILE A 42 9.43 -4.63 -14.01
CA ILE A 42 8.02 -4.42 -13.77
C ILE A 42 7.39 -3.84 -15.04
N ARG A 43 6.31 -4.44 -15.48
CA ARG A 43 5.56 -4.00 -16.66
C ARG A 43 4.13 -3.63 -16.25
N ILE A 44 3.79 -2.37 -16.37
CA ILE A 44 2.45 -1.84 -16.11
C ILE A 44 1.61 -2.07 -17.36
N LYS A 45 0.54 -2.87 -17.27
CA LYS A 45 -0.30 -3.18 -18.43
C LYS A 45 -1.68 -3.66 -18.02
N ALA A 46 -2.66 -3.43 -18.90
CA ALA A 46 -3.96 -4.05 -18.79
C ALA A 46 -3.84 -5.57 -18.98
N ALA A 47 -4.51 -6.35 -18.13
CA ALA A 47 -4.56 -7.81 -18.25
C ALA A 47 -5.86 -8.36 -17.63
N PRO A 48 -6.33 -9.52 -18.13
CA PRO A 48 -7.39 -10.27 -17.46
C PRO A 48 -6.83 -10.98 -16.22
N ILE A 49 -7.58 -10.92 -15.12
CA ILE A 49 -7.35 -11.72 -13.92
C ILE A 49 -8.58 -12.58 -13.64
N GLU A 50 -8.40 -13.87 -13.51
CA GLU A 50 -9.47 -14.79 -13.14
C GLU A 50 -9.53 -14.87 -11.61
N VAL A 51 -10.60 -14.35 -11.02
CA VAL A 51 -10.79 -14.32 -9.54
C VAL A 51 -11.57 -15.56 -9.04
N ALA A 52 -12.38 -16.17 -9.90
CA ALA A 52 -13.07 -17.43 -9.68
C ALA A 52 -13.31 -18.09 -11.05
N PRO A 53 -13.67 -19.39 -11.16
CA PRO A 53 -13.96 -20.04 -12.42
C PRO A 53 -14.99 -19.28 -13.24
N ASN A 54 -14.63 -18.91 -14.47
CA ASN A 54 -15.45 -18.11 -15.40
C ASN A 54 -15.76 -16.66 -14.91
N ARG A 55 -15.09 -16.18 -13.88
CA ARG A 55 -15.16 -14.79 -13.43
C ARG A 55 -13.82 -14.09 -13.69
N ILE A 56 -13.75 -13.41 -14.82
CA ILE A 56 -12.54 -12.75 -15.30
C ILE A 56 -12.77 -11.23 -15.25
N LEU A 57 -11.85 -10.52 -14.63
CA LEU A 57 -11.82 -9.07 -14.53
C LEU A 57 -10.71 -8.53 -15.43
N SER A 58 -10.96 -7.45 -16.16
CA SER A 58 -9.90 -6.71 -16.86
C SER A 58 -9.50 -5.50 -16.03
N THR A 59 -8.22 -5.39 -15.70
CA THR A 59 -7.69 -4.29 -14.90
C THR A 59 -6.24 -4.01 -15.28
N ILE A 60 -5.73 -2.84 -14.88
CA ILE A 60 -4.29 -2.57 -15.00
C ILE A 60 -3.56 -3.34 -13.90
N THR A 61 -2.43 -3.94 -14.25
CA THR A 61 -1.69 -4.88 -13.39
C THR A 61 -0.20 -4.64 -13.49
N TYR A 62 0.57 -5.26 -12.60
CA TYR A 62 2.00 -5.43 -12.76
C TYR A 62 2.32 -6.83 -13.32
N ASN A 63 3.06 -6.87 -14.43
CA ASN A 63 3.47 -8.09 -15.15
C ASN A 63 2.30 -8.98 -15.62
N GLY A 64 1.10 -8.41 -15.79
CA GLY A 64 -0.08 -9.14 -16.27
C GLY A 64 -0.71 -10.05 -15.22
N GLN A 65 -0.45 -9.85 -13.96
CA GLN A 65 -0.98 -10.64 -12.85
C GLN A 65 -1.39 -9.76 -11.67
N PHE A 66 -2.20 -10.32 -10.77
CA PHE A 66 -2.50 -9.76 -9.46
C PHE A 66 -2.39 -10.85 -8.38
N PRO A 67 -1.72 -10.59 -7.26
CA PRO A 67 -0.85 -9.42 -7.00
C PRO A 67 0.30 -9.35 -8.01
N GLY A 68 0.90 -8.17 -8.13
CA GLY A 68 2.17 -8.01 -8.81
C GLY A 68 3.25 -8.91 -8.21
N PRO A 69 4.39 -9.14 -8.88
CA PRO A 69 5.46 -10.00 -8.38
C PRO A 69 5.90 -9.61 -6.97
N LEU A 70 6.12 -10.60 -6.10
CA LEU A 70 6.81 -10.39 -4.84
C LEU A 70 8.28 -10.04 -5.12
N LEU A 71 8.70 -8.84 -4.72
CA LEU A 71 10.09 -8.41 -4.84
C LEU A 71 10.81 -8.65 -3.52
N ARG A 72 11.94 -9.34 -3.56
CA ARG A 72 12.79 -9.58 -2.39
C ARG A 72 14.08 -8.80 -2.49
N PHE A 73 14.34 -7.96 -1.52
CA PHE A 73 15.55 -7.15 -1.43
C PHE A 73 16.35 -7.50 -0.17
N LYS A 74 17.59 -7.03 -0.14
CA LYS A 74 18.41 -6.99 1.07
C LYS A 74 18.61 -5.53 1.48
N GLU A 75 18.38 -5.25 2.74
CA GLU A 75 18.56 -3.90 3.27
C GLU A 75 19.97 -3.37 3.00
N GLY A 76 20.06 -2.12 2.54
CA GLY A 76 21.31 -1.45 2.28
C GLY A 76 22.05 -1.91 1.01
N ARG A 77 21.50 -2.86 0.24
CA ARG A 77 22.07 -3.29 -1.06
C ARG A 77 21.34 -2.60 -2.20
N PRO A 78 22.02 -1.80 -3.04
CA PRO A 78 21.37 -1.16 -4.19
C PRO A 78 20.65 -2.17 -5.07
N ALA A 79 19.46 -1.79 -5.53
CA ALA A 79 18.66 -2.56 -6.47
C ALA A 79 18.36 -1.72 -7.71
N THR A 80 18.43 -2.35 -8.88
CA THR A 80 18.11 -1.76 -10.18
C THR A 80 16.81 -2.35 -10.70
N ILE A 81 15.83 -1.48 -10.99
CA ILE A 81 14.52 -1.90 -11.49
C ILE A 81 14.23 -1.20 -12.81
N ASP A 82 13.86 -1.98 -13.83
CA ASP A 82 13.31 -1.49 -15.09
C ASP A 82 11.78 -1.50 -15.01
N ILE A 83 11.16 -0.34 -15.21
CA ILE A 83 9.71 -0.19 -15.21
C ILE A 83 9.27 0.19 -16.62
N PHE A 84 8.40 -0.62 -17.21
CA PHE A 84 7.79 -0.38 -18.51
C PHE A 84 6.33 -0.03 -18.32
N ASN A 85 5.88 0.98 -19.01
CA ASN A 85 4.48 1.37 -19.07
C ASN A 85 3.92 1.04 -20.45
N ASP A 86 3.07 0.01 -20.53
CA ASP A 86 2.40 -0.41 -21.76
C ASP A 86 0.97 0.16 -21.87
N THR A 87 0.61 1.13 -21.01
CA THR A 87 -0.70 1.79 -21.02
C THR A 87 -0.68 3.07 -21.87
N ASP A 88 -1.88 3.55 -22.21
CA ASP A 88 -2.05 4.78 -23.00
C ASP A 88 -1.94 6.07 -22.17
N THR A 89 -1.74 5.96 -20.86
CA THR A 89 -1.62 7.07 -19.93
C THR A 89 -0.26 7.06 -19.23
N PRO A 90 0.28 8.23 -18.83
CA PRO A 90 1.43 8.26 -17.94
C PRO A 90 1.13 7.55 -16.61
N GLU A 91 2.11 6.83 -16.09
CA GLU A 91 1.97 6.01 -14.88
C GLU A 91 2.98 6.36 -13.81
N GLN A 92 2.66 6.01 -12.58
CA GLN A 92 3.55 6.10 -11.43
C GLN A 92 3.63 4.76 -10.71
N LEU A 93 4.77 4.52 -10.08
CA LEU A 93 4.97 3.36 -9.21
C LEU A 93 5.63 3.85 -7.94
N HIS A 94 4.84 3.94 -6.86
CA HIS A 94 5.30 4.36 -5.54
C HIS A 94 5.84 3.17 -4.73
N TRP A 95 6.98 3.40 -4.09
CA TRP A 95 7.67 2.42 -3.22
C TRP A 95 7.30 2.66 -1.76
N HIS A 96 6.11 2.25 -1.40
CA HIS A 96 5.50 2.55 -0.11
C HIS A 96 6.30 2.02 1.09
N GLY A 97 6.49 2.90 2.07
CA GLY A 97 7.11 2.58 3.35
C GLY A 97 8.64 2.47 3.30
N GLN A 98 9.28 2.95 2.25
CA GLN A 98 10.73 2.97 2.11
C GLN A 98 11.30 4.38 2.28
N LYS A 99 12.49 4.47 2.85
CA LYS A 99 13.25 5.71 3.01
C LYS A 99 14.19 5.88 1.82
N ILE A 100 13.67 6.46 0.75
CA ILE A 100 14.35 6.62 -0.55
C ILE A 100 14.25 8.06 -1.05
N PRO A 101 15.07 8.48 -2.05
CA PRO A 101 15.01 9.83 -2.61
C PRO A 101 13.71 10.11 -3.36
N THR A 102 13.32 11.38 -3.45
CA THR A 102 12.10 11.84 -4.13
C THR A 102 12.04 11.51 -5.60
N ASP A 103 13.18 11.47 -6.29
CA ASP A 103 13.23 11.17 -7.72
C ASP A 103 12.89 9.72 -8.06
N VAL A 104 12.88 8.81 -7.07
CA VAL A 104 12.53 7.39 -7.25
C VAL A 104 11.32 6.96 -6.43
N ASP A 105 10.81 7.80 -5.53
CA ASP A 105 9.71 7.46 -4.62
C ASP A 105 8.42 7.05 -5.36
N GLY A 106 8.12 7.70 -6.47
CA GLY A 106 7.00 7.33 -7.33
C GLY A 106 5.74 8.18 -7.13
N ALA A 107 5.84 9.34 -6.47
CA ALA A 107 4.76 10.32 -6.35
C ALA A 107 5.12 11.61 -7.11
N ALA A 108 4.27 12.04 -8.06
CA ALA A 108 4.52 13.25 -8.84
C ALA A 108 4.48 14.51 -7.99
N GLU A 109 3.68 14.50 -6.96
CA GLU A 109 3.54 15.60 -6.00
C GLU A 109 4.87 15.93 -5.31
N GLU A 110 5.73 14.93 -5.16
CA GLU A 110 7.09 15.07 -4.61
C GLU A 110 8.14 15.39 -5.67
N GLY A 111 7.76 15.42 -6.93
CA GLY A 111 8.66 15.67 -8.07
C GLY A 111 9.20 14.41 -8.74
N THR A 112 8.71 13.21 -8.40
CA THR A 112 9.05 12.00 -9.16
C THR A 112 8.48 12.11 -10.59
N PRO A 113 9.30 11.98 -11.65
CA PRO A 113 8.79 12.01 -13.01
C PRO A 113 7.85 10.85 -13.31
N TYR A 114 6.80 11.10 -14.09
CA TYR A 114 5.94 10.04 -14.63
C TYR A 114 6.73 9.10 -15.54
N ILE A 115 6.29 7.84 -15.58
CA ILE A 115 6.70 6.88 -16.60
C ILE A 115 5.80 7.14 -17.83
N PRO A 116 6.35 7.64 -18.96
CA PRO A 116 5.53 8.01 -20.09
C PRO A 116 4.67 6.85 -20.62
N SER A 117 3.53 7.16 -21.21
CA SER A 117 2.74 6.19 -21.99
C SER A 117 3.64 5.48 -23.00
N HIS A 118 3.56 4.14 -23.07
CA HIS A 118 4.41 3.28 -23.89
C HIS A 118 5.93 3.49 -23.70
N GLY A 119 6.30 4.05 -22.52
CA GLY A 119 7.67 4.37 -22.17
C GLY A 119 8.29 3.43 -21.15
N LYS A 120 9.50 3.76 -20.76
CA LYS A 120 10.21 3.06 -19.70
C LYS A 120 10.92 4.03 -18.78
N ARG A 121 11.19 3.58 -17.57
CA ARG A 121 12.07 4.24 -16.62
C ARG A 121 12.93 3.20 -15.91
N ARG A 122 14.24 3.44 -15.84
CA ARG A 122 15.15 2.69 -14.97
C ARG A 122 15.36 3.49 -13.70
N ILE A 123 15.23 2.83 -12.56
CA ILE A 123 15.51 3.40 -11.26
C ILE A 123 16.54 2.55 -10.52
N VAL A 124 17.32 3.21 -9.69
CA VAL A 124 18.27 2.58 -8.78
C VAL A 124 18.07 3.20 -7.40
N PHE A 125 17.83 2.38 -6.41
CA PHE A 125 17.74 2.84 -5.02
C PHE A 125 18.27 1.77 -4.07
N THR A 126 18.51 2.18 -2.83
CA THR A 126 18.93 1.28 -1.76
C THR A 126 17.74 1.00 -0.85
N PRO A 127 17.16 -0.22 -0.89
CA PRO A 127 16.00 -0.58 -0.08
C PRO A 127 16.28 -0.41 1.42
N ASN A 128 15.39 0.30 2.12
CA ASN A 128 15.48 0.64 3.54
C ASN A 128 14.14 1.22 4.02
N PRO A 129 13.65 0.85 5.22
CA PRO A 129 14.15 -0.15 6.14
C PRO A 129 13.66 -1.57 5.80
N GLU A 130 14.20 -2.58 6.53
CA GLU A 130 13.80 -3.99 6.44
C GLU A 130 12.31 -4.23 6.71
N GLY A 131 11.81 -5.43 6.34
CA GLY A 131 10.46 -5.90 6.59
C GLY A 131 9.52 -5.83 5.39
N LEU A 132 8.22 -6.03 5.65
CA LEU A 132 7.18 -6.02 4.62
C LEU A 132 6.86 -4.59 4.18
N ARG A 133 7.16 -4.28 2.94
CA ARG A 133 6.83 -3.05 2.20
C ARG A 133 5.98 -3.42 1.00
N PHE A 134 5.60 -2.46 0.16
CA PHE A 134 4.90 -2.78 -1.07
C PHE A 134 5.11 -1.69 -2.12
N TYR A 135 4.64 -1.95 -3.33
CA TYR A 135 4.62 -0.98 -4.42
C TYR A 135 3.24 -0.94 -5.04
N HIS A 136 2.81 0.27 -5.41
CA HIS A 136 1.50 0.50 -5.99
C HIS A 136 1.51 1.75 -6.88
N THR A 137 0.44 1.95 -7.65
CA THR A 137 0.26 3.20 -8.39
C THR A 137 -0.04 4.36 -7.44
N HIS A 138 0.53 5.52 -7.73
CA HIS A 138 0.20 6.77 -7.03
C HIS A 138 -0.61 7.72 -7.92
N ASN A 139 -1.12 7.24 -9.06
CA ASN A 139 -1.98 8.04 -9.92
C ASN A 139 -3.28 8.40 -9.20
N ARG A 140 -3.64 9.66 -9.29
CA ARG A 140 -4.94 10.13 -8.81
C ARG A 140 -6.03 9.70 -9.79
N ALA A 141 -7.11 9.13 -9.28
CA ALA A 141 -8.22 8.59 -10.04
C ALA A 141 -9.38 9.59 -10.18
N GLY A 142 -9.53 10.51 -9.22
CA GLY A 142 -10.69 11.39 -9.14
C GLY A 142 -11.99 10.59 -9.11
N ALA A 143 -12.90 10.90 -10.02
CA ALA A 143 -14.16 10.15 -10.19
C ALA A 143 -14.03 8.87 -11.02
N ASN A 144 -12.84 8.56 -11.58
CA ASN A 144 -12.62 7.40 -12.44
C ASN A 144 -12.30 6.14 -11.62
N LEU A 145 -13.29 5.32 -11.35
CA LEU A 145 -13.11 4.07 -10.58
C LEU A 145 -12.34 2.95 -11.35
N PHE A 146 -11.84 3.23 -12.57
CA PHE A 146 -11.00 2.31 -13.34
C PHE A 146 -9.53 2.72 -13.37
N ALA A 147 -9.13 3.69 -12.53
CA ALA A 147 -7.77 4.22 -12.43
C ALA A 147 -7.26 4.19 -10.99
N GLY A 148 -6.01 4.60 -10.77
CA GLY A 148 -5.41 4.68 -9.45
C GLY A 148 -5.48 3.35 -8.69
N GLN A 149 -5.62 3.43 -7.39
CA GLN A 149 -5.64 2.23 -6.54
C GLN A 149 -6.89 1.36 -6.69
N TYR A 150 -7.90 1.76 -7.50
CA TYR A 150 -9.03 0.87 -7.83
C TYR A 150 -8.62 -0.26 -8.80
N THR A 151 -7.43 -0.18 -9.38
CA THR A 151 -6.86 -1.19 -10.29
C THR A 151 -6.11 -2.29 -9.56
N GLY A 152 -5.59 -3.28 -10.30
CA GLY A 152 -4.74 -4.35 -9.77
C GLY A 152 -3.26 -3.97 -9.59
N GLN A 153 -2.92 -2.67 -9.54
CA GLN A 153 -1.54 -2.18 -9.45
C GLN A 153 -1.02 -2.19 -8.01
N VAL A 154 -0.91 -3.37 -7.43
CA VAL A 154 -0.34 -3.61 -6.08
C VAL A 154 0.56 -4.83 -6.11
N GLY A 155 1.74 -4.73 -5.50
CA GLY A 155 2.65 -5.86 -5.30
C GLY A 155 3.44 -5.73 -4.00
N ALA A 156 3.73 -6.85 -3.36
CA ALA A 156 4.47 -6.88 -2.12
C ALA A 156 5.98 -6.74 -2.35
N VAL A 157 6.66 -6.07 -1.42
CA VAL A 157 8.11 -5.98 -1.29
C VAL A 157 8.49 -6.56 0.06
N TYR A 158 9.44 -7.47 0.07
CA TYR A 158 10.03 -7.95 1.32
C TYR A 158 11.51 -7.62 1.34
N ILE A 159 11.88 -6.70 2.22
CA ILE A 159 13.28 -6.36 2.47
C ILE A 159 13.73 -7.28 3.60
N GLU A 160 14.58 -8.24 3.26
CA GLU A 160 15.01 -9.29 4.19
C GLU A 160 15.68 -8.67 5.42
N PRO A 161 15.20 -8.99 6.63
CA PRO A 161 15.80 -8.50 7.86
C PRO A 161 17.19 -9.12 8.06
N LYS A 162 18.05 -8.38 8.75
CA LYS A 162 19.40 -8.89 9.12
C LYS A 162 19.32 -9.97 10.18
N GLU A 163 18.29 -9.89 11.03
CA GLU A 163 18.03 -10.86 12.10
C GLU A 163 16.70 -11.54 11.85
N ASP A 164 16.62 -12.84 12.13
CA ASP A 164 15.39 -13.61 12.01
C ASP A 164 14.31 -13.01 12.93
N PRO A 165 13.14 -12.62 12.39
CA PRO A 165 12.06 -11.99 13.16
C PRO A 165 11.40 -12.92 14.21
N GLY A 166 11.85 -14.15 14.28
CA GLY A 166 11.37 -15.14 15.25
C GLY A 166 11.33 -16.54 14.65
N ARG A 167 11.18 -17.56 15.51
CA ARG A 167 11.14 -18.94 15.04
C ARG A 167 9.83 -19.23 14.34
N TYR A 168 9.88 -19.53 13.06
CA TYR A 168 8.77 -19.98 12.21
C TYR A 168 9.27 -21.06 11.24
N ASP A 169 8.37 -21.86 10.70
CA ASP A 169 8.71 -22.94 9.80
C ASP A 169 8.62 -22.51 8.33
N ARG A 170 7.74 -21.52 8.03
CA ARG A 170 7.59 -20.93 6.69
C ARG A 170 6.86 -19.59 6.70
N GLU A 171 6.98 -18.87 5.59
CA GLU A 171 6.31 -17.61 5.31
C GLU A 171 5.13 -17.80 4.33
N VAL A 172 4.09 -16.98 4.52
CA VAL A 172 2.95 -16.88 3.61
C VAL A 172 2.64 -15.41 3.40
N PHE A 173 2.61 -14.96 2.15
CA PHE A 173 2.26 -13.58 1.78
C PHE A 173 0.81 -13.52 1.34
N LEU A 174 0.04 -12.62 1.93
CA LEU A 174 -1.36 -12.38 1.61
C LEU A 174 -1.55 -10.91 1.24
N VAL A 175 -2.11 -10.67 0.06
CA VAL A 175 -2.50 -9.34 -0.41
C VAL A 175 -4.02 -9.31 -0.52
N LEU A 176 -4.64 -8.46 0.28
CA LEU A 176 -6.09 -8.24 0.30
C LEU A 176 -6.43 -7.18 -0.73
N LYS A 177 -7.45 -7.40 -1.53
CA LYS A 177 -7.89 -6.46 -2.57
C LYS A 177 -9.31 -6.72 -2.99
N GLU A 178 -10.03 -5.65 -3.24
CA GLU A 178 -11.35 -5.68 -3.85
C GLU A 178 -11.33 -5.09 -5.26
N PHE A 179 -12.33 -5.47 -6.04
CA PHE A 179 -12.53 -5.06 -7.43
C PHE A 179 -14.00 -4.77 -7.73
N GLU A 180 -14.28 -4.32 -8.95
CA GLU A 180 -15.60 -3.88 -9.39
C GLU A 180 -16.17 -2.77 -8.49
N PRO A 181 -15.44 -1.63 -8.36
CA PRO A 181 -15.91 -0.53 -7.54
C PRO A 181 -17.18 0.12 -8.10
N THR A 182 -18.01 0.62 -7.20
CA THR A 182 -19.23 1.35 -7.53
C THR A 182 -19.43 2.51 -6.58
N LEU A 183 -19.90 3.65 -7.09
CA LEU A 183 -20.24 4.78 -6.21
C LEU A 183 -21.59 4.54 -5.50
N SER A 184 -21.63 4.85 -4.24
CA SER A 184 -22.83 4.84 -3.41
C SER A 184 -22.88 6.08 -2.52
N ARG A 185 -24.05 6.39 -1.94
CA ARG A 185 -24.20 7.43 -0.92
C ARG A 185 -24.54 6.84 0.44
N GLY A 186 -24.44 5.55 0.58
CA GLY A 186 -24.68 4.81 1.79
C GLY A 186 -23.39 4.16 2.29
N GLY A 187 -23.21 4.15 3.56
CA GLY A 187 -22.11 3.51 4.25
C GLY A 187 -21.66 4.38 5.42
N ASP A 188 -21.88 3.88 6.64
CA ASP A 188 -21.28 4.46 7.83
C ASP A 188 -20.10 3.54 8.21
N MET A 189 -18.92 4.10 8.40
CA MET A 189 -17.80 3.35 8.96
C MET A 189 -18.11 2.99 10.41
N ASN A 190 -18.19 1.69 10.69
CA ASN A 190 -18.28 1.24 12.07
C ASN A 190 -16.90 1.35 12.73
N MET A 191 -16.78 2.23 13.72
CA MET A 191 -15.54 2.48 14.47
C MET A 191 -15.41 1.67 15.77
N ASP A 192 -16.39 0.85 16.10
CA ASP A 192 -16.44 0.13 17.38
C ASP A 192 -15.28 -0.84 17.58
N PHE A 193 -14.62 -1.21 16.52
CA PHE A 193 -13.43 -2.09 16.57
C PHE A 193 -12.15 -1.38 17.04
N LEU A 194 -12.05 -0.05 16.89
CA LEU A 194 -10.83 0.71 17.18
C LEU A 194 -10.83 1.16 18.65
N SER A 195 -9.74 0.93 19.36
CA SER A 195 -9.54 1.38 20.74
C SER A 195 -8.31 2.31 20.81
N PRO A 196 -8.41 3.44 21.49
CA PRO A 196 -9.59 3.97 22.19
C PRO A 196 -10.65 4.46 21.22
N SER A 197 -11.93 4.29 21.58
CA SER A 197 -13.05 4.74 20.73
C SER A 197 -13.74 6.02 21.24
N ALA A 198 -13.27 6.56 22.39
CA ALA A 198 -13.86 7.78 22.95
C ALA A 198 -13.57 9.00 22.07
N PRO A 199 -14.59 9.67 21.52
CA PRO A 199 -14.40 10.86 20.72
C PRO A 199 -13.98 12.05 21.57
N ASP A 200 -13.15 12.94 20.99
CA ASP A 200 -12.94 14.27 21.53
C ASP A 200 -14.23 15.10 21.36
N LYS A 201 -14.75 15.63 22.45
CA LYS A 201 -16.05 16.33 22.45
C LYS A 201 -16.06 17.53 21.53
N ALA A 202 -15.01 18.34 21.53
CA ALA A 202 -14.94 19.56 20.71
C ALA A 202 -14.84 19.25 19.22
N LEU A 203 -14.08 18.19 18.85
CA LEU A 203 -14.00 17.73 17.47
C LEU A 203 -15.33 17.17 16.98
N LYS A 204 -16.02 16.39 17.81
CA LYS A 204 -17.33 15.86 17.50
C LYS A 204 -18.36 16.99 17.28
N GLU A 205 -18.43 17.97 18.17
CA GLU A 205 -19.31 19.12 18.04
C GLU A 205 -19.03 19.92 16.76
N ALA A 206 -17.74 20.13 16.42
CA ALA A 206 -17.34 20.81 15.20
C ALA A 206 -17.76 20.04 13.94
N GLY A 207 -17.50 18.73 13.88
CA GLY A 207 -17.85 17.87 12.75
C GLY A 207 -19.36 17.77 12.54
N GLU A 208 -20.14 17.55 13.61
CA GLU A 208 -21.61 17.54 13.55
C GLU A 208 -22.19 18.89 13.13
N SER A 209 -21.56 19.99 13.53
CA SER A 209 -21.96 21.32 13.10
C SER A 209 -21.74 21.54 11.61
N ALA A 210 -20.61 21.12 11.08
CA ALA A 210 -20.30 21.18 9.66
C ALA A 210 -21.26 20.31 8.82
N MET A 211 -21.57 19.11 9.30
CA MET A 211 -22.55 18.22 8.66
C MET A 211 -23.94 18.84 8.63
N ARG A 212 -24.44 19.37 9.77
CA ARG A 212 -25.75 20.06 9.84
C ARG A 212 -25.80 21.25 8.89
N ALA A 213 -24.73 22.03 8.78
CA ALA A 213 -24.65 23.16 7.86
C ALA A 213 -24.75 22.74 6.39
N SER A 214 -24.13 21.61 6.02
CA SER A 214 -24.21 21.03 4.67
C SER A 214 -25.64 20.53 4.38
N LEU A 215 -26.25 19.80 5.29
CA LEU A 215 -27.64 19.32 5.16
C LEU A 215 -28.64 20.47 5.04
N ALA A 216 -28.43 21.54 5.80
CA ALA A 216 -29.28 22.74 5.73
C ALA A 216 -29.23 23.48 4.38
N LYS A 217 -28.14 23.30 3.65
CA LYS A 217 -27.96 23.76 2.24
C LYS A 217 -28.49 22.77 1.21
N GLY A 218 -29.11 21.68 1.64
CA GLY A 218 -29.60 20.62 0.74
C GLY A 218 -28.52 19.73 0.17
N MET A 219 -27.29 19.78 0.69
CA MET A 219 -26.19 18.92 0.27
C MET A 219 -26.36 17.52 0.90
N PRO A 220 -26.50 16.45 0.11
CA PRO A 220 -26.58 15.09 0.66
C PRO A 220 -25.22 14.64 1.21
N ARG A 221 -25.15 13.45 1.78
CA ARG A 221 -23.88 12.77 2.00
C ARG A 221 -23.15 12.61 0.67
N GLY A 222 -21.82 12.74 0.68
CA GLY A 222 -21.01 12.56 -0.51
C GLY A 222 -20.93 11.10 -0.96
N TYR A 223 -20.34 10.89 -2.12
CA TYR A 223 -20.13 9.55 -2.63
C TYR A 223 -19.10 8.80 -1.79
N GLU A 224 -19.35 7.51 -1.62
CA GLU A 224 -18.46 6.49 -1.09
C GLU A 224 -18.29 5.38 -2.12
N VAL A 225 -17.27 4.53 -1.96
CA VAL A 225 -17.00 3.43 -2.89
C VAL A 225 -17.33 2.10 -2.23
N GLY A 226 -18.21 1.34 -2.87
CA GLY A 226 -18.48 -0.06 -2.52
C GLY A 226 -17.93 -0.99 -3.61
N TYR A 227 -17.81 -2.29 -3.31
CA TYR A 227 -17.19 -3.26 -4.18
C TYR A 227 -18.03 -4.54 -4.29
N ARG A 228 -17.84 -5.30 -5.39
CA ARG A 228 -18.58 -6.53 -5.65
C ARG A 228 -17.72 -7.79 -5.61
N VAL A 229 -16.40 -7.64 -5.65
CA VAL A 229 -15.44 -8.74 -5.68
C VAL A 229 -14.37 -8.49 -4.64
N PHE A 230 -14.17 -9.45 -3.78
CA PHE A 230 -13.15 -9.41 -2.74
C PHE A 230 -12.20 -10.58 -2.92
N THR A 231 -10.90 -10.34 -2.77
CA THR A 231 -9.89 -11.37 -3.04
C THR A 231 -8.78 -11.37 -2.01
N ILE A 232 -8.22 -12.54 -1.78
CA ILE A 232 -6.87 -12.70 -1.21
C ILE A 232 -5.98 -13.30 -2.30
N ASN A 233 -4.86 -12.63 -2.59
CA ASN A 233 -3.95 -13.01 -3.68
C ASN A 233 -4.64 -13.19 -5.04
N GLY A 234 -5.63 -12.34 -5.34
CA GLY A 234 -6.34 -12.34 -6.61
C GLY A 234 -7.36 -13.46 -6.78
N ARG A 235 -7.70 -14.18 -5.72
CA ARG A 235 -8.72 -15.23 -5.74
C ARG A 235 -9.80 -14.98 -4.70
N MET A 236 -11.05 -15.20 -5.09
CA MET A 236 -12.18 -15.22 -4.18
C MET A 236 -12.12 -16.46 -3.28
N LEU A 237 -12.69 -16.38 -2.09
CA LEU A 237 -12.76 -17.49 -1.14
C LEU A 237 -13.24 -18.80 -1.80
N GLY A 238 -12.48 -19.86 -1.60
CA GLY A 238 -12.78 -21.20 -2.14
C GLY A 238 -12.34 -21.42 -3.60
N HIS A 239 -11.74 -20.41 -4.25
CA HIS A 239 -11.29 -20.51 -5.65
C HIS A 239 -9.78 -20.38 -5.83
N GLY A 240 -9.04 -20.12 -4.75
CA GLY A 240 -7.57 -20.13 -4.71
C GLY A 240 -7.01 -21.42 -4.12
N GLU A 241 -5.69 -21.60 -4.26
CA GLU A 241 -4.98 -22.66 -3.55
C GLU A 241 -5.07 -22.45 -2.04
N PRO A 242 -5.44 -23.46 -1.25
CA PRO A 242 -5.47 -23.35 0.18
C PRO A 242 -4.07 -23.22 0.77
N VAL A 243 -3.97 -22.55 1.91
CA VAL A 243 -2.78 -22.57 2.74
C VAL A 243 -2.74 -23.92 3.48
N ARG A 244 -1.97 -24.87 2.93
CA ARG A 244 -1.82 -26.20 3.54
C ARG A 244 -0.85 -26.14 4.69
N VAL A 245 -1.24 -26.64 5.86
CA VAL A 245 -0.46 -26.58 7.10
C VAL A 245 -0.39 -27.94 7.79
N LYS A 246 0.59 -28.10 8.69
CA LYS A 246 0.69 -29.26 9.58
C LYS A 246 0.37 -28.84 11.01
N GLN A 247 -0.15 -29.77 11.79
CA GLN A 247 -0.32 -29.53 13.23
C GLN A 247 1.02 -29.24 13.90
N GLY A 248 1.05 -28.18 14.70
CA GLY A 248 2.25 -27.68 15.38
C GLY A 248 3.15 -26.79 14.51
N GLU A 249 2.86 -26.64 13.23
CA GLU A 249 3.61 -25.74 12.34
C GLU A 249 3.42 -24.28 12.78
N ARG A 250 4.48 -23.49 12.73
CA ARG A 250 4.46 -22.05 12.98
C ARG A 250 4.57 -21.33 11.67
N VAL A 251 3.49 -20.69 11.24
CA VAL A 251 3.42 -19.99 9.96
C VAL A 251 3.53 -18.48 10.20
N LEU A 252 4.51 -17.84 9.57
CA LEU A 252 4.62 -16.39 9.52
C LEU A 252 3.79 -15.86 8.34
N PHE A 253 2.68 -15.22 8.67
CA PHE A 253 1.86 -14.52 7.69
C PHE A 253 2.34 -13.07 7.55
N HIS A 254 2.62 -12.69 6.32
CA HIS A 254 2.84 -11.32 5.88
C HIS A 254 1.60 -10.84 5.16
N ILE A 255 0.85 -9.93 5.76
CA ILE A 255 -0.46 -9.50 5.28
C ILE A 255 -0.39 -8.03 4.90
N LEU A 256 -0.76 -7.72 3.67
CA LEU A 256 -0.88 -6.38 3.12
C LEU A 256 -2.35 -6.09 2.81
N ASN A 257 -2.89 -5.01 3.35
CA ASN A 257 -4.15 -4.47 2.85
C ASN A 257 -3.89 -3.54 1.67
N GLY A 258 -4.04 -4.08 0.45
CA GLY A 258 -3.88 -3.35 -0.81
C GLY A 258 -5.19 -2.72 -1.31
N SER A 259 -6.19 -2.56 -0.45
CA SER A 259 -7.45 -1.88 -0.76
C SER A 259 -7.25 -0.44 -1.20
N ALA A 260 -8.15 0.06 -2.02
CA ALA A 260 -8.20 1.49 -2.35
C ALA A 260 -8.88 2.31 -1.25
N THR A 261 -9.90 1.76 -0.56
CA THR A 261 -10.71 2.51 0.42
C THR A 261 -11.07 1.72 1.68
N GLU A 262 -10.96 0.38 1.67
CA GLU A 262 -11.55 -0.46 2.70
C GLU A 262 -10.60 -0.83 3.84
N ILE A 263 -11.08 -0.72 5.07
CA ILE A 263 -10.43 -1.30 6.24
C ILE A 263 -10.85 -2.76 6.35
N ARG A 264 -9.89 -3.65 6.52
CA ARG A 264 -10.12 -5.10 6.56
C ARG A 264 -9.93 -5.69 7.94
N SER A 265 -10.73 -6.69 8.24
CA SER A 265 -10.55 -7.53 9.41
C SER A 265 -10.22 -8.96 8.98
N LEU A 266 -9.34 -9.63 9.71
CA LEU A 266 -9.04 -11.04 9.46
C LEU A 266 -9.04 -11.83 10.75
N ALA A 267 -9.70 -12.99 10.72
CA ALA A 267 -9.66 -13.97 11.77
C ALA A 267 -9.48 -15.40 11.21
N LEU A 268 -8.85 -16.28 11.99
CA LEU A 268 -8.74 -17.70 11.70
C LEU A 268 -9.33 -18.47 12.89
N PRO A 269 -10.45 -19.18 12.73
CA PRO A 269 -11.12 -19.85 13.83
C PRO A 269 -10.20 -20.76 14.62
N GLY A 270 -10.27 -20.66 15.94
CA GLY A 270 -9.44 -21.47 16.88
C GLY A 270 -7.97 -21.06 16.97
N HIS A 271 -7.55 -19.98 16.29
CA HIS A 271 -6.16 -19.52 16.28
C HIS A 271 -6.04 -18.06 16.75
N SER A 272 -4.80 -17.67 17.05
CA SER A 272 -4.44 -16.28 17.36
C SER A 272 -3.22 -15.86 16.54
N PHE A 273 -3.18 -14.58 16.18
CA PHE A 273 -2.08 -13.96 15.47
C PHE A 273 -1.12 -13.33 16.48
N ARG A 274 0.07 -13.88 16.62
CA ARG A 274 1.13 -13.22 17.38
C ARG A 274 1.78 -12.19 16.49
N VAL A 275 1.34 -10.95 16.58
CA VAL A 275 1.86 -9.83 15.79
C VAL A 275 3.31 -9.55 16.22
N ILE A 276 4.24 -9.57 15.27
CA ILE A 276 5.66 -9.34 15.46
C ILE A 276 6.16 -8.07 14.76
N ALA A 277 5.44 -7.62 13.71
CA ALA A 277 5.76 -6.38 13.04
C ALA A 277 4.48 -5.69 12.51
N LEU A 278 4.49 -4.36 12.50
CA LEU A 278 3.49 -3.48 11.90
C LEU A 278 4.20 -2.60 10.86
N ASP A 279 3.61 -2.48 9.68
CA ASP A 279 4.19 -1.79 8.51
C ASP A 279 5.66 -2.16 8.26
N GLY A 280 5.96 -3.47 8.44
CA GLY A 280 7.30 -4.02 8.29
C GLY A 280 8.27 -3.71 9.44
N ASN A 281 7.91 -2.86 10.39
CA ASN A 281 8.77 -2.52 11.52
C ASN A 281 8.48 -3.46 12.71
N PRO A 282 9.49 -4.08 13.33
CA PRO A 282 9.30 -4.92 14.51
C PRO A 282 8.61 -4.17 15.64
N VAL A 283 7.63 -4.80 16.29
CA VAL A 283 6.96 -4.19 17.44
C VAL A 283 7.74 -4.44 18.74
N PRO A 284 7.82 -3.45 19.64
CA PRO A 284 8.53 -3.61 20.92
C PRO A 284 7.95 -4.70 21.82
N ASN A 285 6.65 -4.92 21.74
CA ASN A 285 5.91 -5.90 22.55
C ASN A 285 5.06 -6.82 21.64
N PRO A 286 5.64 -7.91 21.10
CA PRO A 286 4.86 -8.89 20.34
C PRO A 286 3.72 -9.47 21.16
N ALA A 287 2.48 -9.32 20.69
CA ALA A 287 1.28 -9.75 21.40
C ALA A 287 0.34 -10.54 20.49
N SER A 288 -0.39 -11.48 21.08
CA SER A 288 -1.38 -12.29 20.38
C SER A 288 -2.75 -11.63 20.40
N VAL A 289 -3.41 -11.66 19.23
CA VAL A 289 -4.76 -11.12 19.02
C VAL A 289 -5.61 -12.13 18.25
N PRO A 290 -6.92 -12.21 18.50
CA PRO A 290 -7.81 -13.13 17.77
C PRO A 290 -8.22 -12.59 16.40
N VAL A 291 -8.11 -11.26 16.21
CA VAL A 291 -8.51 -10.55 14.99
C VAL A 291 -7.45 -9.52 14.64
N LEU A 292 -7.08 -9.46 13.38
CA LEU A 292 -6.30 -8.35 12.81
C LEU A 292 -7.27 -7.34 12.21
N TRP A 293 -7.08 -6.06 12.50
CA TRP A 293 -7.70 -4.95 11.80
C TRP A 293 -6.62 -4.17 11.07
N ILE A 294 -6.83 -3.96 9.78
CA ILE A 294 -5.78 -3.51 8.88
C ILE A 294 -6.36 -2.40 7.98
N GLY A 295 -5.95 -1.16 8.19
CA GLY A 295 -6.30 -0.03 7.34
C GLY A 295 -5.71 -0.14 5.94
N THR A 296 -6.16 0.67 4.99
CA THR A 296 -5.57 0.72 3.65
C THR A 296 -4.08 0.99 3.76
N ALA A 297 -3.27 0.24 3.02
CA ALA A 297 -1.80 0.27 3.03
C ALA A 297 -1.12 -0.21 4.31
N GLU A 298 -1.83 -0.53 5.37
CA GLU A 298 -1.18 -1.15 6.52
C GLU A 298 -0.71 -2.57 6.21
N ARG A 299 0.37 -2.96 6.85
CA ARG A 299 0.93 -4.31 6.76
C ARG A 299 1.08 -4.88 8.16
N VAL A 300 0.78 -6.16 8.28
CA VAL A 300 0.95 -6.91 9.53
C VAL A 300 1.75 -8.17 9.26
N SER A 301 2.80 -8.39 10.05
CA SER A 301 3.49 -9.68 10.09
C SER A 301 3.18 -10.38 11.41
N ALA A 302 2.60 -11.58 11.33
CA ALA A 302 2.16 -12.31 12.50
C ALA A 302 2.46 -13.81 12.39
N ILE A 303 2.94 -14.41 13.49
CA ILE A 303 3.13 -15.85 13.61
C ILE A 303 1.84 -16.47 14.13
N VAL A 304 1.36 -17.50 13.44
CA VAL A 304 0.25 -18.34 13.87
C VAL A 304 0.76 -19.75 14.14
N GLU A 305 0.50 -20.26 15.33
CA GLU A 305 0.75 -21.66 15.67
C GLU A 305 -0.45 -22.50 15.23
N MET A 306 -0.22 -23.47 14.36
CA MET A 306 -1.26 -24.30 13.77
C MET A 306 -1.63 -25.44 14.74
N ASN A 307 -2.44 -25.13 15.76
CA ASN A 307 -2.77 -26.03 16.85
C ASN A 307 -4.24 -26.51 16.85
N HIS A 308 -5.03 -26.13 15.85
CA HIS A 308 -6.45 -26.46 15.76
C HIS A 308 -6.77 -27.15 14.42
N PRO A 309 -6.51 -28.49 14.31
CA PRO A 309 -6.68 -29.22 13.05
C PRO A 309 -8.10 -29.12 12.49
N GLY A 310 -8.19 -29.01 11.17
CA GLY A 310 -9.45 -28.85 10.45
C GLY A 310 -9.25 -28.24 9.07
N VAL A 311 -10.35 -27.87 8.44
CA VAL A 311 -10.37 -27.03 7.23
C VAL A 311 -11.11 -25.75 7.59
N TRP A 312 -10.39 -24.64 7.58
CA TRP A 312 -10.86 -23.36 8.13
C TRP A 312 -10.85 -22.25 7.09
N VAL A 313 -11.68 -21.25 7.28
CA VAL A 313 -11.60 -19.99 6.54
C VAL A 313 -10.77 -19.00 7.36
N LEU A 314 -9.65 -18.54 6.81
CA LEU A 314 -9.00 -17.29 7.21
C LEU A 314 -9.70 -16.18 6.42
N GLY A 315 -10.49 -15.33 7.07
CA GLY A 315 -11.33 -14.39 6.35
C GLY A 315 -11.79 -13.19 7.17
N ASP A 316 -12.49 -12.28 6.51
CA ASP A 316 -13.04 -11.07 7.10
C ASP A 316 -14.14 -11.39 8.13
N LEU A 317 -14.35 -10.52 9.13
CA LEU A 317 -15.43 -10.68 10.11
C LEU A 317 -16.81 -10.43 9.50
N ALA A 318 -16.92 -9.57 8.51
CA ALA A 318 -18.15 -9.30 7.82
C ALA A 318 -18.58 -10.50 6.97
N ASP A 319 -19.78 -11.03 7.22
CA ASP A 319 -20.33 -12.18 6.49
C ASP A 319 -20.51 -11.85 5.00
N ASP A 320 -20.89 -10.62 4.69
CA ASP A 320 -21.08 -10.13 3.33
C ASP A 320 -19.76 -10.10 2.55
N ASP A 321 -18.70 -9.56 3.15
CA ASP A 321 -17.38 -9.51 2.53
C ASP A 321 -16.79 -10.91 2.28
N ARG A 322 -16.97 -11.84 3.25
CA ARG A 322 -16.61 -13.25 3.03
C ARG A 322 -17.46 -13.89 1.93
N GLY A 323 -18.76 -13.58 1.88
CA GLY A 323 -19.69 -14.06 0.85
C GLY A 323 -19.28 -13.56 -0.55
N HIS A 324 -18.71 -12.37 -0.64
CA HIS A 324 -18.17 -11.80 -1.87
C HIS A 324 -16.70 -12.16 -2.14
N GLY A 325 -16.06 -12.95 -1.25
CA GLY A 325 -14.76 -13.57 -1.54
C GLY A 325 -13.61 -13.22 -0.62
N MET A 326 -13.78 -12.36 0.42
CA MET A 326 -12.69 -11.96 1.31
C MET A 326 -12.33 -13.09 2.29
N GLY A 327 -11.51 -14.01 1.81
CA GLY A 327 -10.99 -15.11 2.62
C GLY A 327 -10.13 -16.07 1.80
N ILE A 328 -9.42 -16.92 2.52
CA ILE A 328 -8.62 -18.03 1.97
C ILE A 328 -8.80 -19.26 2.84
N VAL A 329 -8.79 -20.43 2.22
CA VAL A 329 -8.90 -21.71 2.95
C VAL A 329 -7.55 -22.05 3.59
N VAL A 330 -7.57 -22.43 4.86
CA VAL A 330 -6.43 -23.03 5.60
C VAL A 330 -6.78 -24.49 5.85
N GLU A 331 -5.98 -25.39 5.28
CA GLU A 331 -6.22 -26.84 5.28
C GLU A 331 -5.11 -27.56 6.03
N TYR A 332 -5.46 -28.24 7.10
CA TYR A 332 -4.51 -29.09 7.83
C TYR A 332 -4.28 -30.41 7.12
N ALA A 333 -3.03 -30.86 7.12
CA ALA A 333 -2.68 -32.17 6.60
C ALA A 333 -3.49 -33.29 7.29
N GLY A 334 -4.15 -34.10 6.48
CA GLY A 334 -5.04 -35.18 6.95
C GLY A 334 -6.47 -34.74 7.29
N SER A 335 -6.78 -33.45 7.23
CA SER A 335 -8.16 -32.94 7.36
C SER A 335 -8.83 -32.89 5.99
N THR A 336 -10.14 -33.18 5.96
CA THR A 336 -10.95 -33.15 4.75
C THR A 336 -12.32 -32.52 5.04
N GLY A 337 -13.01 -32.04 4.02
CA GLY A 337 -14.35 -31.47 4.16
C GLY A 337 -14.44 -30.04 3.68
N LYS A 338 -15.58 -29.41 3.95
CA LYS A 338 -15.81 -28.00 3.61
C LYS A 338 -15.10 -27.10 4.62
N ALA A 339 -14.54 -26.01 4.13
CA ALA A 339 -13.96 -24.99 4.99
C ALA A 339 -15.03 -24.40 5.93
N GLN A 340 -14.69 -24.31 7.20
CA GLN A 340 -15.58 -23.84 8.26
C GLN A 340 -15.20 -22.43 8.70
N TRP A 341 -16.21 -21.66 9.10
CA TRP A 341 -16.07 -20.37 9.74
C TRP A 341 -16.76 -20.38 11.10
N VAL A 342 -16.06 -19.84 12.09
CA VAL A 342 -16.61 -19.56 13.42
C VAL A 342 -16.13 -18.15 13.80
N ALA A 343 -17.06 -17.26 14.07
CA ALA A 343 -16.74 -15.90 14.47
C ALA A 343 -15.93 -15.91 15.77
N PRO A 344 -14.82 -15.15 15.84
CA PRO A 344 -14.07 -14.99 17.08
C PRO A 344 -14.89 -14.18 18.09
N PRO A 345 -14.50 -14.21 19.40
CA PRO A 345 -15.08 -13.29 20.37
C PRO A 345 -14.88 -11.83 19.94
N PRO A 346 -15.78 -10.91 20.37
CA PRO A 346 -15.64 -9.48 20.12
C PRO A 346 -14.24 -8.99 20.56
N PHE A 347 -13.57 -8.27 19.67
CA PHE A 347 -12.22 -7.79 19.91
C PHE A 347 -12.08 -6.33 19.44
N ARG A 348 -11.40 -5.52 20.24
CA ARG A 348 -11.04 -4.15 19.89
C ARG A 348 -9.56 -4.05 19.60
N TRP A 349 -9.23 -3.53 18.43
CA TRP A 349 -7.87 -3.28 17.99
C TRP A 349 -7.27 -2.07 18.69
N SER A 350 -6.04 -2.19 19.15
CA SER A 350 -5.28 -1.08 19.71
C SER A 350 -3.80 -1.24 19.44
N TYR A 351 -3.20 -0.28 18.80
CA TYR A 351 -1.75 -0.25 18.59
C TYR A 351 -0.97 -0.14 19.91
N ALA A 352 -1.55 0.46 20.95
CA ALA A 352 -0.92 0.57 22.27
C ALA A 352 -0.55 -0.80 22.88
N ARG A 353 -1.23 -1.88 22.46
CA ARG A 353 -0.92 -3.25 22.86
C ARG A 353 0.50 -3.66 22.48
N PHE A 354 1.03 -3.12 21.41
CA PHE A 354 2.32 -3.45 20.82
C PHE A 354 3.43 -2.50 21.25
N GLY A 355 3.09 -1.42 21.97
CA GLY A 355 4.02 -0.43 22.48
C GLY A 355 4.87 -0.97 23.63
N LYS A 356 5.99 -0.29 23.90
CA LYS A 356 6.88 -0.61 25.01
C LYS A 356 6.20 -0.25 26.34
N PRO A 357 5.94 -1.21 27.23
CA PRO A 357 5.27 -0.94 28.49
C PRO A 357 6.02 0.11 29.33
N GLY A 358 5.27 1.10 29.85
CA GLY A 358 5.83 2.14 30.72
C GLY A 358 6.79 3.12 30.04
N ALA A 359 6.97 3.03 28.72
CA ALA A 359 7.79 4.00 28.01
C ALA A 359 7.01 5.28 27.75
N SER A 360 7.73 6.42 27.82
CA SER A 360 7.27 7.72 27.34
C SER A 360 7.99 8.04 26.04
N ALA A 361 7.28 8.68 25.11
CA ALA A 361 7.88 9.20 23.90
C ALA A 361 8.95 10.25 24.23
N ALA A 362 9.96 10.37 23.38
CA ALA A 362 10.94 11.45 23.48
C ALA A 362 10.23 12.81 23.27
N SER A 363 10.80 13.88 23.84
CA SER A 363 10.30 15.22 23.57
C SER A 363 10.57 15.60 22.11
N PRO A 364 9.58 16.12 21.38
CA PRO A 364 9.81 16.64 20.03
C PRO A 364 10.55 18.00 20.11
N ASP A 365 11.29 18.34 19.05
CA ASP A 365 11.83 19.70 18.89
C ASP A 365 10.71 20.69 18.53
N GLU A 366 9.78 20.26 17.68
CA GLU A 366 8.67 21.08 17.21
C GLU A 366 7.39 20.22 17.10
N THR A 367 6.22 20.88 17.22
CA THR A 367 4.92 20.23 17.06
C THR A 367 4.17 20.89 15.92
N VAL A 368 3.73 20.08 14.94
CA VAL A 368 2.85 20.48 13.84
C VAL A 368 1.42 20.05 14.19
N VAL A 369 0.50 20.99 14.24
CA VAL A 369 -0.92 20.71 14.49
C VAL A 369 -1.66 20.67 13.17
N MET A 370 -2.35 19.55 12.93
CA MET A 370 -3.13 19.31 11.72
C MET A 370 -4.58 18.99 12.10
N THR A 371 -5.53 19.72 11.56
CA THR A 371 -6.96 19.45 11.75
C THR A 371 -7.59 19.04 10.43
N PHE A 372 -8.19 17.85 10.40
CA PHE A 372 -8.84 17.28 9.23
C PHE A 372 -10.34 17.54 9.28
N THR A 373 -10.89 18.08 8.20
CA THR A 373 -12.33 18.36 8.10
C THR A 373 -12.92 17.81 6.80
N LYS A 374 -14.18 17.37 6.87
CA LYS A 374 -14.96 16.87 5.76
C LYS A 374 -16.06 17.87 5.40
N HIS A 375 -16.18 18.19 4.11
CA HIS A 375 -17.26 18.98 3.54
C HIS A 375 -18.10 18.07 2.64
N ASN A 376 -19.34 17.81 3.05
CA ASN A 376 -20.19 16.82 2.37
C ASN A 376 -20.57 17.26 0.97
N ALA A 377 -20.36 16.39 -0.02
CA ALA A 377 -20.77 16.54 -1.42
C ALA A 377 -20.38 17.89 -2.07
N GLU A 378 -19.32 18.55 -1.60
CA GLU A 378 -18.93 19.89 -2.05
C GLU A 378 -18.27 19.90 -3.43
N ASP A 379 -17.76 18.76 -3.89
CA ASP A 379 -17.06 18.62 -5.17
C ASP A 379 -17.82 17.64 -6.08
N GLU A 380 -18.74 18.12 -6.89
CA GLU A 380 -19.58 17.34 -7.83
C GLU A 380 -20.25 16.09 -7.21
N GLY A 381 -20.57 16.17 -5.92
CA GLY A 381 -21.17 15.07 -5.17
C GLY A 381 -20.19 14.24 -4.36
N PHE A 382 -18.90 14.49 -4.49
CA PHE A 382 -17.86 13.91 -3.63
C PHE A 382 -17.63 14.76 -2.38
N ASN A 383 -17.23 14.12 -1.30
CA ASN A 383 -16.78 14.82 -0.11
C ASN A 383 -15.45 15.52 -0.39
N ARG A 384 -15.34 16.78 0.04
CA ARG A 384 -14.08 17.51 -0.02
C ARG A 384 -13.38 17.45 1.33
N TRP A 385 -12.09 17.15 1.30
CA TRP A 385 -11.27 17.00 2.49
C TRP A 385 -10.28 18.14 2.62
N THR A 386 -10.07 18.62 3.84
CA THR A 386 -9.11 19.69 4.10
C THR A 386 -8.19 19.35 5.26
N ILE A 387 -6.95 19.84 5.17
CA ILE A 387 -5.98 19.89 6.26
C ILE A 387 -5.81 21.37 6.64
N ASN A 388 -6.13 21.71 7.88
CA ASN A 388 -6.16 23.11 8.37
C ASN A 388 -6.97 24.07 7.47
N GLY A 389 -8.08 23.57 6.93
CA GLY A 389 -8.97 24.34 6.06
C GLY A 389 -8.52 24.46 4.59
N VAL A 390 -7.40 23.84 4.22
CA VAL A 390 -6.88 23.83 2.84
C VAL A 390 -7.08 22.45 2.25
N ALA A 391 -7.75 22.36 1.08
CA ALA A 391 -7.81 21.15 0.28
C ALA A 391 -6.65 21.16 -0.72
N PHE A 392 -6.00 20.00 -0.90
CA PHE A 392 -5.03 19.84 -1.98
C PHE A 392 -5.73 20.00 -3.34
N PRO A 393 -5.11 20.64 -4.35
CA PRO A 393 -5.73 20.85 -5.66
C PRO A 393 -6.16 19.53 -6.31
N SER A 394 -7.25 19.57 -7.09
CA SER A 394 -7.73 18.42 -7.86
C SER A 394 -6.72 17.92 -8.89
N ALA A 395 -6.85 16.68 -9.35
CA ALA A 395 -5.96 16.06 -10.34
C ALA A 395 -5.90 16.85 -11.66
N GLU A 396 -6.98 17.51 -12.04
CA GLU A 396 -7.07 18.29 -13.29
C GLU A 396 -6.20 19.55 -13.27
N MET A 397 -5.83 20.05 -12.08
CA MET A 397 -4.94 21.20 -11.89
C MET A 397 -3.47 20.81 -11.75
N SER A 398 -3.10 19.61 -12.07
CA SER A 398 -1.80 18.98 -11.76
C SER A 398 -0.58 19.48 -12.57
N GLY A 399 -0.64 20.59 -13.24
CA GLY A 399 0.50 21.20 -13.95
C GLY A 399 1.33 22.18 -13.11
N GLU A 400 0.85 22.59 -11.95
CA GLU A 400 1.54 23.54 -11.08
C GLU A 400 2.06 22.81 -9.82
N MET A 401 3.34 23.07 -9.48
CA MET A 401 3.88 22.59 -8.20
C MET A 401 3.12 23.26 -7.05
N VAL A 402 2.50 22.42 -6.21
CA VAL A 402 1.81 22.90 -4.99
C VAL A 402 2.87 23.27 -3.97
N PRO A 403 2.84 24.47 -3.39
CA PRO A 403 3.77 24.82 -2.33
C PRO A 403 3.60 23.90 -1.12
N ALA A 404 4.71 23.56 -0.47
CA ALA A 404 4.66 22.84 0.80
C ALA A 404 3.98 23.71 1.87
N ALA A 405 3.05 23.10 2.63
CA ALA A 405 2.36 23.79 3.70
C ALA A 405 3.15 23.78 5.02
N PHE A 406 4.13 22.90 5.14
CA PHE A 406 4.93 22.71 6.35
C PHE A 406 6.41 22.62 6.00
N HIS A 407 7.26 23.24 6.84
CA HIS A 407 8.70 23.34 6.62
C HIS A 407 9.46 22.59 7.70
N LEU A 408 10.35 21.69 7.30
CA LEU A 408 11.14 20.83 8.18
C LEU A 408 12.60 21.27 8.19
N LYS A 409 13.22 21.22 9.35
CA LYS A 409 14.67 21.34 9.49
C LYS A 409 15.28 19.97 9.65
N GLN A 410 16.27 19.66 8.82
CA GLN A 410 16.91 18.35 8.82
C GLN A 410 17.47 17.99 10.20
N GLY A 411 17.26 16.74 10.61
CA GLY A 411 17.70 16.17 11.88
C GLY A 411 16.81 16.48 13.08
N LYS A 412 15.77 17.32 12.93
CA LYS A 412 14.81 17.62 13.99
C LYS A 412 13.76 16.54 14.14
N ARG A 413 13.29 16.34 15.38
CA ARG A 413 12.17 15.47 15.72
C ARG A 413 10.88 16.27 15.73
N TYR A 414 9.97 15.95 14.85
CA TYR A 414 8.65 16.59 14.75
C TYR A 414 7.58 15.69 15.33
N ARG A 415 6.66 16.31 16.09
CA ARG A 415 5.39 15.69 16.48
C ARG A 415 4.29 16.19 15.57
N LEU A 416 3.62 15.28 14.89
CA LEU A 416 2.37 15.56 14.20
C LEU A 416 1.21 15.30 15.17
N ARG A 417 0.52 16.38 15.56
CA ARG A 417 -0.71 16.30 16.34
C ARG A 417 -1.89 16.35 15.40
N MET A 418 -2.39 15.20 15.04
CA MET A 418 -3.47 15.01 14.08
C MET A 418 -4.82 15.01 14.79
N ARG A 419 -5.70 15.89 14.36
CA ARG A 419 -7.05 16.13 14.95
C ARG A 419 -8.08 15.83 13.88
N ASN A 420 -8.75 14.70 13.97
CA ASN A 420 -9.78 14.31 13.02
C ASN A 420 -11.15 14.90 13.47
N ALA A 421 -11.64 15.89 12.76
CA ALA A 421 -12.97 16.49 12.99
C ALA A 421 -14.08 15.83 12.16
N SER A 422 -13.77 14.76 11.39
CA SER A 422 -14.78 13.96 10.70
C SER A 422 -15.21 12.75 11.53
N ASP A 423 -16.29 12.12 11.09
CA ASP A 423 -16.81 10.86 11.61
C ASP A 423 -16.13 9.63 10.99
N ASP A 424 -15.27 9.79 9.97
CA ASP A 424 -14.60 8.69 9.29
C ASP A 424 -13.28 8.33 9.94
N ILE A 425 -12.83 7.08 9.70
CA ILE A 425 -11.46 6.64 10.03
C ILE A 425 -10.55 6.96 8.85
N HIS A 426 -9.37 7.49 9.13
CA HIS A 426 -8.39 7.81 8.11
C HIS A 426 -7.10 7.03 8.34
N PRO A 427 -6.75 6.07 7.46
CA PRO A 427 -5.38 5.55 7.37
C PRO A 427 -4.45 6.65 6.87
N ILE A 428 -3.72 7.26 7.78
CA ILE A 428 -2.83 8.40 7.50
C ILE A 428 -1.43 7.91 7.20
N HIS A 429 -0.90 8.32 6.06
CA HIS A 429 0.42 7.96 5.56
C HIS A 429 1.34 9.16 5.43
N LEU A 430 2.61 8.95 5.78
CA LEU A 430 3.73 9.87 5.55
C LEU A 430 4.75 9.19 4.64
N HIS A 431 4.95 9.73 3.46
CA HIS A 431 5.93 9.22 2.50
C HIS A 431 7.36 9.26 3.05
N ARG A 432 8.17 8.32 2.62
CA ARG A 432 9.62 8.33 2.78
C ARG A 432 10.14 8.38 4.22
N HIS A 433 9.24 8.30 5.21
CA HIS A 433 9.55 8.31 6.63
C HIS A 433 8.75 7.24 7.38
N SER A 434 9.32 6.74 8.47
CA SER A 434 8.55 6.04 9.50
C SER A 434 8.34 6.99 10.67
N PHE A 435 7.20 6.89 11.33
CA PHE A 435 6.87 7.64 12.53
C PHE A 435 6.62 6.70 13.72
N GLU A 436 6.96 7.15 14.90
CA GLU A 436 6.65 6.51 16.18
C GLU A 436 5.27 6.93 16.65
N LEU A 437 4.44 5.98 17.00
CA LEU A 437 3.15 6.26 17.66
C LEU A 437 3.42 6.69 19.11
N THR A 438 3.00 7.90 19.48
CA THR A 438 3.28 8.45 20.83
C THR A 438 2.05 8.56 21.70
N ASN A 439 0.94 9.05 21.17
CA ASN A 439 -0.33 9.18 21.87
C ASN A 439 -1.52 8.91 20.94
N LEU A 440 -2.35 7.99 21.32
CA LEU A 440 -3.54 7.57 20.57
C LEU A 440 -4.77 7.85 21.43
N ALA A 441 -5.38 9.04 21.29
CA ALA A 441 -6.52 9.50 22.07
C ALA A 441 -6.34 9.29 23.59
N GLY A 442 -5.17 9.63 24.12
CA GLY A 442 -4.83 9.50 25.54
C GLY A 442 -4.08 8.20 25.92
N MET A 443 -3.92 7.25 25.00
CA MET A 443 -3.17 6.01 25.24
C MET A 443 -1.76 6.10 24.63
N SER A 444 -0.73 5.77 25.42
CA SER A 444 0.65 5.68 24.92
C SER A 444 0.85 4.41 24.09
N ALA A 445 1.53 4.55 22.95
CA ALA A 445 1.96 3.44 22.09
C ALA A 445 3.47 3.54 21.77
N SER A 446 4.26 4.16 22.65
CA SER A 446 5.66 4.48 22.43
C SER A 446 6.49 3.27 21.98
N GLY A 447 7.36 3.51 21.01
CA GLY A 447 8.23 2.51 20.40
C GLY A 447 7.60 1.77 19.19
N VAL A 448 6.31 1.91 18.92
CA VAL A 448 5.70 1.34 17.72
C VAL A 448 6.00 2.25 16.53
N LEU A 449 6.80 1.75 15.59
CA LEU A 449 7.11 2.44 14.34
C LEU A 449 6.17 1.98 13.22
N LYS A 450 5.61 2.94 12.49
CA LYS A 450 4.72 2.74 11.36
C LYS A 450 4.96 3.79 10.28
N ASP A 451 4.36 3.59 9.13
CA ASP A 451 4.25 4.63 8.09
C ASP A 451 2.78 4.92 7.73
N VAL A 452 1.83 4.09 8.22
CA VAL A 452 0.39 4.31 8.14
C VAL A 452 -0.25 4.11 9.52
N VAL A 453 -1.21 4.95 9.92
CA VAL A 453 -1.97 4.76 11.16
C VAL A 453 -3.45 5.06 10.94
N MET A 454 -4.35 4.18 11.38
CA MET A 454 -5.80 4.43 11.37
C MET A 454 -6.15 5.45 12.46
N LEU A 455 -6.38 6.69 12.07
CA LEU A 455 -6.88 7.75 12.96
C LEU A 455 -8.41 7.70 13.02
N GLY A 456 -8.95 7.37 14.18
CA GLY A 456 -10.39 7.26 14.40
C GLY A 456 -11.14 8.59 14.28
N GLY A 457 -12.43 8.49 13.95
CA GLY A 457 -13.31 9.68 13.87
C GLY A 457 -13.37 10.43 15.19
N HIS A 458 -13.34 11.76 15.11
CA HIS A 458 -13.34 12.67 16.26
C HIS A 458 -12.25 12.38 17.30
N GLN A 459 -11.08 11.88 16.86
CA GLN A 459 -9.96 11.54 17.73
C GLN A 459 -8.73 12.43 17.48
N ILE A 460 -7.83 12.44 18.45
CA ILE A 460 -6.54 13.13 18.37
C ILE A 460 -5.45 12.09 18.55
N TYR A 461 -4.60 11.93 17.53
CA TYR A 461 -3.40 11.10 17.60
C TYR A 461 -2.15 11.95 17.49
N GLU A 462 -1.10 11.52 18.16
CA GLU A 462 0.22 12.12 18.06
C GLU A 462 1.21 11.07 17.61
N VAL A 463 1.97 11.41 16.58
CA VAL A 463 3.06 10.59 16.06
C VAL A 463 4.31 11.43 15.91
N ASP A 464 5.48 10.85 16.14
CA ASP A 464 6.76 11.54 16.03
C ASP A 464 7.59 10.94 14.91
N PHE A 465 8.24 11.78 14.13
CA PHE A 465 9.24 11.36 13.16
C PHE A 465 10.47 12.26 13.20
N VAL A 466 11.60 11.75 12.73
CA VAL A 466 12.81 12.53 12.53
C VAL A 466 12.87 12.96 11.07
N ALA A 467 13.07 14.24 10.81
CA ALA A 467 13.25 14.80 9.48
C ALA A 467 14.65 14.47 8.96
N ASP A 468 14.87 13.23 8.47
CA ASP A 468 16.19 12.72 8.11
C ASP A 468 16.28 12.19 6.67
N ASN A 469 15.29 12.52 5.84
CA ASN A 469 15.24 12.18 4.42
C ASN A 469 14.83 13.41 3.59
N PRO A 470 15.76 14.33 3.25
CA PRO A 470 15.47 15.58 2.58
C PRO A 470 14.74 15.44 1.24
N GLY A 471 13.99 16.47 0.88
CA GLY A 471 13.16 16.58 -0.32
C GLY A 471 11.69 16.72 0.03
N LEU A 472 10.85 17.01 -0.98
CA LEU A 472 9.41 17.07 -0.79
C LEU A 472 8.90 15.75 -0.23
N THR A 473 8.00 15.82 0.74
CA THR A 473 7.45 14.65 1.42
C THR A 473 5.94 14.78 1.49
N LEU A 474 5.25 13.83 0.88
CA LEU A 474 3.79 13.81 0.84
C LEU A 474 3.23 13.21 2.13
N PHE A 475 2.15 13.82 2.59
CA PHE A 475 1.32 13.34 3.69
C PHE A 475 -0.12 13.30 3.23
N HIS A 476 -0.79 12.17 3.38
CA HIS A 476 -2.17 12.01 2.90
C HIS A 476 -2.95 10.92 3.65
N CYS A 477 -4.27 10.95 3.51
CA CYS A 477 -5.11 9.79 3.80
C CYS A 477 -4.91 8.74 2.70
N HIS A 478 -4.67 7.48 3.06
CA HIS A 478 -4.42 6.42 2.08
C HIS A 478 -5.70 5.83 1.46
N GLN A 479 -6.87 6.34 1.80
CA GLN A 479 -8.07 6.07 1.04
C GLN A 479 -8.04 6.89 -0.26
N GLN A 480 -8.04 6.21 -1.42
CA GLN A 480 -7.93 6.85 -2.74
C GLN A 480 -8.94 8.00 -2.91
N LEU A 481 -10.21 7.76 -2.54
CA LEU A 481 -11.25 8.78 -2.67
C LEU A 481 -10.94 10.03 -1.84
N HIS A 482 -10.48 9.87 -0.59
CA HIS A 482 -10.13 10.99 0.28
C HIS A 482 -8.92 11.76 -0.24
N MET A 483 -7.89 11.03 -0.67
CA MET A 483 -6.68 11.59 -1.25
C MET A 483 -7.01 12.45 -2.48
N ASP A 484 -7.80 11.91 -3.41
CA ASP A 484 -8.12 12.56 -4.68
C ASP A 484 -8.94 13.85 -4.50
N PHE A 485 -9.78 13.89 -3.46
CA PHE A 485 -10.65 15.04 -3.15
C PHE A 485 -10.12 15.91 -2.01
N GLY A 486 -8.79 16.05 -1.93
CA GLY A 486 -8.13 17.11 -1.18
C GLY A 486 -7.38 16.71 0.09
N PHE A 487 -7.43 15.44 0.52
CA PHE A 487 -6.79 15.01 1.77
C PHE A 487 -5.29 14.71 1.60
N MET A 488 -4.55 15.69 1.12
CA MET A 488 -3.09 15.66 0.94
C MET A 488 -2.45 16.98 1.38
N THR A 489 -1.18 16.93 1.73
CA THR A 489 -0.31 18.11 1.93
C THR A 489 1.14 17.73 1.73
N LEU A 490 1.99 18.73 1.53
CA LEU A 490 3.43 18.55 1.37
C LEU A 490 4.20 19.17 2.53
N PHE A 491 5.26 18.48 2.90
CA PHE A 491 6.37 19.01 3.70
C PHE A 491 7.55 19.25 2.79
N ASP A 492 8.33 20.31 3.05
CA ASP A 492 9.65 20.53 2.46
C ASP A 492 10.73 20.65 3.55
N TYR A 493 11.97 20.67 3.11
CA TYR A 493 13.13 20.83 3.98
C TYR A 493 13.80 22.20 3.74
N VAL A 494 13.96 22.97 4.80
CA VAL A 494 14.53 24.33 4.80
C VAL A 494 15.79 24.42 5.68
#